data_bb7ac897afb528e8b69cc2be831a9f50
#
_entry.id   bb7ac897afb528e8b69cc2be831a9f50
#
_cell.length_a   1.000
_cell.length_b   1.000
_cell.length_c   1.000
_cell.angle_alpha   90.00
_cell.angle_beta   90.00
_cell.angle_gamma   90.00
#
_symmetry.space_group_name_H-M   'P 1'
#
loop_
_entity.id
_entity.type
_entity.pdbx_description
1 polymer ?
#
loop_
_entity_poly.entity_id
_entity_poly.type
_entity_poly.pdbx_seq_one_letter_code
_entity_poly.pdbx_strand_id
1 'polypeptide(L)'
;MKLAELFENNGLGIMASAAGDGAVNTAVYARPHVIDETTLVWGMTEGRTFRNLSQNPKAAYLFKTDKPGYQGVRLALELIRTEEEGEMLTWIKGAATQVVGAGAGLAVTHAAWFRVTREEAR
;
A
#
# COMPACT_ATOMS: atom_id res chain seq x y z
N MET A 1 -6.04 18.18 1.96
CA MET A 1 -6.49 17.13 2.90
C MET A 1 -5.29 16.28 3.27
N LYS A 2 -5.13 16.00 4.55
CA LYS A 2 -4.03 15.13 5.00
C LYS A 2 -4.27 13.69 4.59
N LEU A 3 -3.20 12.95 4.35
CA LEU A 3 -3.31 11.54 3.94
C LEU A 3 -4.08 10.71 4.96
N ALA A 4 -3.85 10.92 6.25
CA ALA A 4 -4.58 10.18 7.29
C ALA A 4 -6.09 10.39 7.17
N GLU A 5 -6.54 11.61 6.88
CA GLU A 5 -7.95 11.90 6.69
C GLU A 5 -8.49 11.28 5.40
N LEU A 6 -7.71 11.38 4.32
CA LEU A 6 -8.13 10.82 3.03
C LEU A 6 -8.35 9.31 3.14
N PHE A 7 -7.44 8.60 3.78
CA PHE A 7 -7.51 7.14 3.91
C PHE A 7 -8.52 6.66 4.95
N GLU A 8 -9.24 7.55 5.63
CA GLU A 8 -10.41 7.18 6.42
C GLU A 8 -11.61 6.85 5.51
N ASN A 9 -11.61 7.34 4.28
CA ASN A 9 -12.68 7.08 3.32
C ASN A 9 -12.52 5.70 2.68
N ASN A 10 -13.65 5.07 2.35
CA ASN A 10 -13.62 3.90 1.49
C ASN A 10 -13.27 4.30 0.08
N GLY A 11 -12.67 3.41 -0.67
CA GLY A 11 -12.28 3.70 -2.03
C GLY A 11 -11.50 2.56 -2.66
N LEU A 12 -11.01 2.82 -3.86
CA LEU A 12 -10.22 1.88 -4.63
C LEU A 12 -8.76 2.34 -4.67
N GLY A 13 -7.85 1.45 -4.32
CA GLY A 13 -6.42 1.69 -4.39
C GLY A 13 -5.73 0.78 -5.38
N ILE A 14 -4.81 1.32 -6.15
CA ILE A 14 -4.01 0.60 -7.13
C ILE A 14 -2.54 0.88 -6.84
N MET A 15 -1.77 -0.19 -6.62
CA MET A 15 -0.32 -0.12 -6.46
C MET A 15 0.34 -0.47 -7.78
N ALA A 16 1.21 0.39 -8.27
CA ALA A 16 2.02 0.14 -9.45
C ALA A 16 3.46 -0.11 -9.03
N SER A 17 4.10 -1.08 -9.65
CA SER A 17 5.50 -1.43 -9.37
C SER A 17 6.18 -1.85 -10.65
N ALA A 18 7.51 -1.94 -10.62
CA ALA A 18 8.30 -2.34 -11.78
C ALA A 18 9.39 -3.32 -11.35
N ALA A 19 9.63 -4.31 -12.20
CA ALA A 19 10.77 -5.20 -12.03
C ALA A 19 12.08 -4.49 -12.38
N GLY A 20 13.21 -5.16 -12.11
CA GLY A 20 14.53 -4.59 -12.41
C GLY A 20 14.76 -4.30 -13.87
N ASP A 21 14.09 -5.02 -14.78
CA ASP A 21 14.18 -4.80 -16.22
C ASP A 21 13.18 -3.74 -16.73
N GLY A 22 12.40 -3.14 -15.85
CA GLY A 22 11.44 -2.11 -16.20
C GLY A 22 10.03 -2.63 -16.50
N ALA A 23 9.79 -3.94 -16.45
CA ALA A 23 8.44 -4.48 -16.66
C ALA A 23 7.51 -4.01 -15.55
N VAL A 24 6.40 -3.39 -15.91
CA VAL A 24 5.48 -2.77 -14.96
C VAL A 24 4.31 -3.67 -14.63
N ASN A 25 3.74 -3.49 -13.44
CA ASN A 25 2.62 -4.26 -12.93
C ASN A 25 1.71 -3.35 -12.11
N THR A 26 0.42 -3.63 -12.13
CA THR A 26 -0.55 -2.98 -11.24
C THR A 26 -1.32 -4.03 -10.46
N ALA A 27 -1.73 -3.69 -9.26
CA ALA A 27 -2.51 -4.57 -8.41
C ALA A 27 -3.42 -3.73 -7.51
N VAL A 28 -4.60 -4.26 -7.21
CA VAL A 28 -5.48 -3.62 -6.24
C VAL A 28 -4.90 -3.82 -4.85
N TYR A 29 -4.75 -2.74 -4.12
CA TYR A 29 -4.24 -2.75 -2.75
C TYR A 29 -5.16 -1.98 -1.82
N ALA A 30 -5.32 -2.50 -0.62
CA ALA A 30 -6.07 -1.82 0.43
C ALA A 30 -5.41 -0.48 0.79
N ARG A 31 -6.13 0.32 1.55
CA ARG A 31 -5.58 1.59 2.06
C ARG A 31 -4.41 1.31 3.00
N PRO A 32 -3.38 2.15 2.97
CA PRO A 32 -2.24 1.98 3.86
C PRO A 32 -2.56 2.37 5.30
N HIS A 33 -1.68 1.96 6.20
CA HIS A 33 -1.60 2.55 7.53
C HIS A 33 -0.71 3.77 7.46
N VAL A 34 -1.20 4.90 7.96
CA VAL A 34 -0.47 6.16 7.94
C VAL A 34 0.31 6.29 9.25
N ILE A 35 1.63 6.19 9.15
CA ILE A 35 2.51 6.41 10.30
C ILE A 35 2.64 7.90 10.55
N ASP A 36 2.93 8.65 9.48
CA ASP A 36 2.93 10.11 9.46
C ASP A 36 2.68 10.57 8.02
N GLU A 37 2.74 11.88 7.76
CA GLU A 37 2.40 12.40 6.43
C GLU A 37 3.35 11.97 5.31
N THR A 38 4.48 11.38 5.64
CA THR A 38 5.47 10.94 4.65
C THR A 38 5.77 9.44 4.72
N THR A 39 5.20 8.72 5.68
CA THR A 39 5.49 7.29 5.88
C THR A 39 4.21 6.47 5.94
N LEU A 40 4.10 5.51 5.04
CA LEU A 40 2.94 4.63 4.93
C LEU A 40 3.39 3.17 5.02
N VAL A 41 2.49 2.31 5.51
CA VAL A 41 2.76 0.87 5.63
C VAL A 41 1.62 0.09 4.99
N TRP A 42 1.98 -0.88 4.15
CA TRP A 42 1.03 -1.85 3.59
C TRP A 42 1.38 -3.26 4.01
N GLY A 43 0.37 -4.10 4.18
CA GLY A 43 0.57 -5.54 4.21
C GLY A 43 0.70 -6.07 2.80
N MET A 44 1.59 -7.01 2.56
CA MET A 44 1.82 -7.60 1.25
C MET A 44 1.87 -9.11 1.30
N THR A 45 1.43 -9.75 0.21
CA THR A 45 1.64 -11.17 -0.05
C THR A 45 2.94 -11.34 -0.84
N GLU A 46 3.40 -12.57 -1.00
CA GLU A 46 4.57 -12.85 -1.86
C GLU A 46 4.18 -12.92 -3.34
N GLY A 47 3.52 -11.88 -3.83
CA GLY A 47 3.11 -11.78 -5.21
C GLY A 47 4.08 -10.98 -6.06
N ARG A 48 3.60 -10.61 -7.25
CA ARG A 48 4.43 -9.87 -8.22
C ARG A 48 4.85 -8.51 -7.71
N THR A 49 3.95 -7.79 -7.01
CA THR A 49 4.29 -6.48 -6.44
C THR A 49 5.47 -6.59 -5.49
N PHE A 50 5.42 -7.56 -4.58
CA PHE A 50 6.51 -7.76 -3.62
C PHE A 50 7.82 -8.13 -4.31
N ARG A 51 7.75 -9.04 -5.29
CA ARG A 51 8.95 -9.42 -6.07
C ARG A 51 9.53 -8.25 -6.84
N ASN A 52 8.69 -7.42 -7.45
CA ASN A 52 9.15 -6.21 -8.15
C ASN A 52 9.86 -5.26 -7.20
N LEU A 53 9.29 -5.04 -6.02
CA LEU A 53 9.89 -4.14 -5.02
C LEU A 53 11.23 -4.64 -4.49
N SER A 54 11.45 -5.95 -4.52
CA SER A 54 12.75 -6.52 -4.17
C SER A 54 13.84 -6.17 -5.18
N GLN A 55 13.46 -5.83 -6.41
CA GLN A 55 14.37 -5.45 -7.48
C GLN A 55 14.43 -3.94 -7.70
N ASN A 56 13.32 -3.25 -7.47
CA ASN A 56 13.20 -1.82 -7.70
C ASN A 56 12.33 -1.21 -6.58
N PRO A 57 12.90 -0.38 -5.72
CA PRO A 57 12.18 0.13 -4.54
C PRO A 57 11.15 1.20 -4.86
N LYS A 58 11.03 1.62 -6.11
CA LYS A 58 10.09 2.67 -6.48
C LYS A 58 8.72 2.10 -6.82
N ALA A 59 7.67 2.76 -6.36
CA ALA A 59 6.29 2.37 -6.62
C ALA A 59 5.43 3.62 -6.76
N ALA A 60 4.19 3.42 -7.18
CA ALA A 60 3.18 4.48 -7.20
C ALA A 60 1.87 3.91 -6.69
N TYR A 61 1.09 4.76 -6.02
CA TYR A 61 -0.21 4.36 -5.50
C TYR A 61 -1.24 5.38 -5.92
N LEU A 62 -2.32 4.90 -6.53
CA LEU A 62 -3.46 5.71 -6.91
C LEU A 62 -4.62 5.33 -6.01
N PHE A 63 -5.23 6.30 -5.35
CA PHE A 63 -6.40 6.06 -4.51
C PHE A 63 -7.52 7.00 -4.92
N LYS A 64 -8.72 6.46 -5.10
CA LYS A 64 -9.93 7.22 -5.40
C LYS A 64 -11.00 6.83 -4.39
N THR A 65 -11.61 7.84 -3.73
CA THR A 65 -12.70 7.58 -2.80
C THR A 65 -13.95 7.10 -3.53
N ASP A 66 -14.85 6.44 -2.79
CA ASP A 66 -16.15 6.00 -3.32
C ASP A 66 -17.13 7.15 -3.53
N LYS A 67 -16.79 8.35 -3.07
CA LYS A 67 -17.66 9.53 -3.19
C LYS A 67 -17.77 9.97 -4.64
N PRO A 68 -18.87 10.64 -5.03
CA PRO A 68 -18.98 11.19 -6.38
C PRO A 68 -17.84 12.14 -6.71
N GLY A 69 -17.42 12.15 -7.97
CA GLY A 69 -16.33 12.99 -8.47
C GLY A 69 -14.99 12.27 -8.41
N TYR A 70 -13.91 13.03 -8.45
CA TYR A 70 -12.55 12.50 -8.55
C TYR A 70 -11.71 12.86 -7.32
N GLN A 71 -12.29 12.71 -6.13
CA GLN A 71 -11.52 12.89 -4.91
C GLN A 71 -10.57 11.71 -4.72
N GLY A 72 -9.27 12.00 -4.60
CA GLY A 72 -8.27 10.98 -4.41
C GLY A 72 -6.87 11.56 -4.51
N VAL A 73 -5.89 10.68 -4.64
CA VAL A 73 -4.49 11.07 -4.61
C VAL A 73 -3.65 10.11 -5.46
N ARG A 74 -2.59 10.63 -6.06
CA ARG A 74 -1.51 9.83 -6.62
C ARG A 74 -0.26 10.07 -5.81
N LEU A 75 0.37 8.99 -5.40
CA LEU A 75 1.58 9.03 -4.59
C LEU A 75 2.72 8.36 -5.35
N ALA A 76 3.88 9.02 -5.38
CA ALA A 76 5.12 8.35 -5.73
C ALA A 76 5.74 7.88 -4.42
N LEU A 77 6.21 6.65 -4.41
CA LEU A 77 6.65 5.96 -3.20
C LEU A 77 8.04 5.37 -3.39
N GLU A 78 8.76 5.27 -2.28
CA GLU A 78 10.01 4.55 -2.24
C GLU A 78 10.00 3.59 -1.05
N LEU A 79 10.26 2.31 -1.31
CA LEU A 79 10.29 1.30 -0.26
C LEU A 79 11.46 1.58 0.68
N ILE A 80 11.16 1.65 1.99
CA ILE A 80 12.17 1.85 3.02
C ILE A 80 12.66 0.51 3.55
N ARG A 81 11.72 -0.37 3.92
CA ARG A 81 12.04 -1.68 4.47
C ARG A 81 10.82 -2.58 4.46
N THR A 82 11.07 -3.88 4.63
CA THR A 82 10.02 -4.88 4.81
C THR A 82 10.32 -5.69 6.08
N GLU A 83 9.27 -6.25 6.67
CA GLU A 83 9.38 -7.16 7.81
C GLU A 83 8.50 -8.38 7.60
N GLU A 84 9.03 -9.55 7.94
CA GLU A 84 8.29 -10.82 7.86
C GLU A 84 7.66 -11.21 9.19
N GLU A 85 7.96 -10.46 10.25
CA GLU A 85 7.41 -10.66 11.59
C GLU A 85 7.46 -9.33 12.34
N GLY A 86 6.79 -9.26 13.49
CA GLY A 86 6.79 -8.06 14.31
C GLY A 86 5.39 -7.54 14.58
N GLU A 87 5.30 -6.51 15.42
CA GLU A 87 4.02 -5.98 15.88
C GLU A 87 3.17 -5.40 14.75
N MET A 88 3.81 -4.67 13.84
CA MET A 88 3.08 -4.06 12.73
C MET A 88 2.46 -5.13 11.83
N LEU A 89 3.22 -6.16 11.48
CA LEU A 89 2.70 -7.25 10.66
C LEU A 89 1.57 -7.98 11.36
N THR A 90 1.71 -8.27 12.65
CA THR A 90 0.67 -8.91 13.45
C THR A 90 -0.62 -8.08 13.44
N TRP A 91 -0.49 -6.77 13.61
CA TRP A 91 -1.62 -5.85 13.60
C TRP A 91 -2.30 -5.81 12.23
N ILE A 92 -1.52 -5.76 11.14
CA ILE A 92 -2.05 -5.75 9.77
C ILE A 92 -2.80 -7.04 9.47
N LYS A 93 -2.26 -8.19 9.85
CA LYS A 93 -2.93 -9.49 9.68
C LYS A 93 -4.27 -9.52 10.40
N GLY A 94 -4.32 -8.99 11.63
CA GLY A 94 -5.55 -8.91 12.39
C GLY A 94 -6.58 -8.01 11.72
N ALA A 95 -6.18 -6.85 11.23
CA ALA A 95 -7.06 -5.93 10.53
C ALA A 95 -7.61 -6.56 9.24
N ALA A 96 -6.77 -7.24 8.46
CA ALA A 96 -7.20 -7.92 7.25
C ALA A 96 -8.20 -9.04 7.55
N THR A 97 -7.97 -9.79 8.62
CA THR A 97 -8.87 -10.87 9.07
C THR A 97 -10.24 -10.30 9.46
N GLN A 98 -10.27 -9.18 10.18
CA GLN A 98 -11.51 -8.56 10.58
C GLN A 98 -12.33 -8.02 9.41
N VAL A 99 -11.65 -7.44 8.41
CA VAL A 99 -12.32 -6.78 7.29
C VAL A 99 -12.72 -7.77 6.19
N VAL A 100 -11.85 -8.71 5.85
CA VAL A 100 -12.02 -9.61 4.69
C VAL A 100 -12.25 -11.05 5.12
N GLY A 101 -11.65 -11.48 6.22
CA GLY A 101 -11.75 -12.84 6.73
C GLY A 101 -10.38 -13.47 6.99
N ALA A 102 -10.40 -14.65 7.61
CA ALA A 102 -9.18 -15.35 8.04
C ALA A 102 -8.20 -15.62 6.90
N GLY A 103 -8.71 -15.95 5.70
CA GLY A 103 -7.86 -16.21 4.54
C GLY A 103 -7.03 -14.99 4.13
N ALA A 104 -7.60 -13.79 4.21
CA ALA A 104 -6.89 -12.56 3.89
C ALA A 104 -5.75 -12.29 4.88
N GLY A 105 -5.99 -12.52 6.19
CA GLY A 105 -4.95 -12.36 7.19
C GLY A 105 -3.80 -13.33 7.00
N LEU A 106 -4.10 -14.57 6.64
CA LEU A 106 -3.09 -15.59 6.38
C LEU A 106 -2.28 -15.32 5.11
N ALA A 107 -2.88 -14.67 4.12
CA ALA A 107 -2.20 -14.35 2.87
C ALA A 107 -1.16 -13.25 3.02
N VAL A 108 -1.30 -12.38 4.01
CA VAL A 108 -0.34 -11.31 4.27
C VAL A 108 0.89 -11.89 4.95
N THR A 109 2.04 -11.78 4.29
CA THR A 109 3.30 -12.34 4.77
C THR A 109 4.34 -11.29 5.13
N HIS A 110 4.13 -10.05 4.69
CA HIS A 110 5.11 -8.97 4.88
C HIS A 110 4.41 -7.67 5.24
N ALA A 111 5.06 -6.86 6.06
CA ALA A 111 4.74 -5.46 6.22
C ALA A 111 5.79 -4.66 5.45
N ALA A 112 5.36 -3.69 4.65
CA ALA A 112 6.24 -2.90 3.82
C ALA A 112 6.08 -1.41 4.14
N TRP A 113 7.16 -0.76 4.54
CA TRP A 113 7.21 0.68 4.84
C TRP A 113 7.67 1.45 3.62
N PHE A 114 6.94 2.51 3.30
CA PHE A 114 7.24 3.38 2.17
C PHE A 114 7.34 4.82 2.61
N ARG A 115 8.25 5.55 1.98
CA ARG A 115 8.29 7.00 2.06
C ARG A 115 7.54 7.58 0.87
N VAL A 116 6.68 8.57 1.13
CA VAL A 116 6.02 9.33 0.09
C VAL A 116 7.00 10.36 -0.45
N THR A 117 7.39 10.24 -1.72
CA THR A 117 8.34 11.15 -2.35
C THR A 117 7.65 12.23 -3.16
N ARG A 118 6.38 12.02 -3.53
CA ARG A 118 5.59 12.99 -4.28
C ARG A 118 4.11 12.71 -4.06
N GLU A 119 3.33 13.76 -3.89
CA GLU A 119 1.90 13.68 -3.69
C GLU A 119 1.20 14.61 -4.66
N GLU A 120 0.21 14.08 -5.41
CA GLU A 120 -0.61 14.86 -6.33
C GLU A 120 -2.08 14.56 -6.09
N ALA A 121 -2.90 15.61 -5.96
CA ALA A 121 -4.33 15.48 -5.83
C ALA A 121 -4.96 14.94 -7.12
N ARG A 122 -6.05 14.16 -6.96
CA ARG A 122 -6.80 13.62 -8.10
C ARG A 122 -8.24 13.95 -7.95
#